data_8e00076f8e1c0db19981cf7b320bb298
#
_entry.id   8e00076f8e1c0db19981cf7b320bb298
#
_cell.length_a   1.000
_cell.length_b   1.000
_cell.length_c   1.000
_cell.angle_alpha   90.00
_cell.angle_beta   90.00
_cell.angle_gamma   90.00
#
_symmetry.space_group_name_H-M   'P 1'
#
loop_
_entity.id
_entity.type
_entity.pdbx_description
1 polymer ?
#
loop_
_entity_poly.entity_id
_entity_poly.type
_entity_poly.pdbx_seq_one_letter_code
_entity_poly.pdbx_strand_id
1 'polypeptide(L)'
;MDDIYFKDILSFDGKVDKGSSRKKGYIVEETKPLNVLNVYSDKLQMCIDQEMIEEKTNEITAIPDVIKRLDLTNVICTWDALNTQKDNVKAVTSKGGDYCVALKANQGNFYKDVQDYFDEDRLLIIESGYEGAYQLTREKNHEAVITYEYYQTEKVNWYPDIKLWEGLKSIGLVKKTIDKSDGTRVEEKRYYISSLLLDISVFSNAIRKHWNVENKLHWQMDFTFKSDDNTTMNKKALFNLQIIKKFCLTILNEVKKEKNKSLKRIRKDIARNVEKETIEIFKLLRNFDTSIISKSR
;
A
#
# COMPACT_ATOMS: atom_id res chain seq x y z
N MET A 1 27.70 6.29 -10.46
CA MET A 1 26.54 6.38 -9.55
C MET A 1 26.06 4.94 -9.41
N ASP A 2 26.20 4.36 -8.22
CA ASP A 2 25.69 3.02 -7.98
C ASP A 2 24.18 3.07 -8.11
N ASP A 3 23.61 2.26 -8.99
CA ASP A 3 22.16 2.13 -9.15
C ASP A 3 21.59 1.70 -7.80
N ILE A 4 20.86 2.59 -7.12
CA ILE A 4 20.19 2.28 -5.85
C ILE A 4 19.09 1.29 -6.16
N TYR A 5 19.37 0.00 -5.96
CA TYR A 5 18.39 -1.06 -6.13
C TYR A 5 17.57 -1.22 -4.86
N PHE A 6 16.30 -0.80 -4.89
CA PHE A 6 15.40 -1.03 -3.77
C PHE A 6 15.01 -2.51 -3.66
N LYS A 7 15.14 -3.05 -2.46
CA LYS A 7 14.78 -4.43 -2.15
C LYS A 7 13.29 -4.70 -2.30
N ASP A 8 12.45 -3.77 -1.80
CA ASP A 8 11.01 -3.95 -1.72
C ASP A 8 10.26 -2.61 -1.62
N ILE A 9 8.95 -2.66 -1.84
CA ILE A 9 8.01 -1.59 -1.52
C ILE A 9 7.03 -2.16 -0.50
N LEU A 10 6.98 -1.52 0.68
CA LEU A 10 6.07 -1.88 1.76
C LEU A 10 4.92 -0.89 1.82
N SER A 11 3.71 -1.38 1.66
CA SER A 11 2.48 -0.59 1.75
C SER A 11 1.82 -0.79 3.10
N PHE A 12 1.65 0.31 3.84
CA PHE A 12 0.95 0.33 5.12
C PHE A 12 -0.48 0.81 4.90
N ASP A 13 -1.47 0.01 5.28
CA ASP A 13 -2.87 0.37 5.11
C ASP A 13 -3.76 -0.32 6.14
N GLY A 14 -4.75 0.44 6.63
CA GLY A 14 -5.70 -0.03 7.61
C GLY A 14 -6.89 -0.76 6.99
N LYS A 15 -7.36 -1.81 7.65
CA LYS A 15 -8.59 -2.50 7.27
C LYS A 15 -9.51 -2.68 8.47
N VAL A 16 -10.75 -2.24 8.29
CA VAL A 16 -11.82 -2.41 9.27
C VAL A 16 -12.67 -3.64 8.91
N ASP A 17 -12.78 -4.60 9.82
CA ASP A 17 -13.65 -5.77 9.70
C ASP A 17 -15.07 -5.41 10.20
N LYS A 18 -15.93 -4.94 9.31
CA LYS A 18 -17.25 -4.36 9.61
C LYS A 18 -18.17 -5.33 10.36
N GLY A 19 -18.15 -6.62 10.03
CA GLY A 19 -18.98 -7.65 10.66
C GLY A 19 -18.68 -7.89 12.13
N SER A 20 -17.53 -7.41 12.65
CA SER A 20 -17.13 -7.56 14.05
C SER A 20 -17.69 -6.49 14.99
N SER A 21 -18.60 -5.64 14.51
CA SER A 21 -19.27 -4.61 15.33
C SER A 21 -20.72 -4.94 15.61
N ARG A 22 -21.24 -4.41 16.73
CA ARG A 22 -22.67 -4.40 17.03
C ARG A 22 -23.13 -2.99 17.32
N LYS A 23 -24.27 -2.61 16.75
CA LYS A 23 -24.95 -1.36 17.13
C LYS A 23 -25.53 -1.50 18.52
N LYS A 24 -25.58 -0.39 19.26
CA LYS A 24 -26.23 -0.30 20.57
C LYS A 24 -27.69 -0.74 20.45
N GLY A 25 -28.08 -1.74 21.24
CA GLY A 25 -29.46 -2.21 21.38
C GLY A 25 -29.89 -2.12 22.84
N TYR A 26 -31.13 -2.50 23.15
CA TYR A 26 -31.69 -2.43 24.53
C TYR A 26 -30.90 -3.23 25.57
N ILE A 27 -30.16 -4.26 25.16
CA ILE A 27 -29.45 -5.20 26.06
C ILE A 27 -27.96 -5.37 25.68
N VAL A 28 -27.51 -4.74 24.59
CA VAL A 28 -26.16 -4.95 24.05
C VAL A 28 -25.43 -3.61 23.96
N GLU A 29 -24.26 -3.52 24.57
CA GLU A 29 -23.36 -2.37 24.39
C GLU A 29 -22.88 -2.27 22.95
N GLU A 30 -22.69 -1.06 22.47
CA GLU A 30 -22.09 -0.81 21.18
C GLU A 30 -20.63 -1.28 21.17
N THR A 31 -20.27 -2.09 20.18
CA THR A 31 -18.87 -2.51 19.99
C THR A 31 -18.33 -1.98 18.69
N LYS A 32 -17.15 -1.35 18.74
CA LYS A 32 -16.44 -0.91 17.53
C LYS A 32 -15.90 -2.12 16.77
N PRO A 33 -15.84 -2.05 15.44
CA PRO A 33 -15.26 -3.10 14.64
C PRO A 33 -13.76 -3.25 14.91
N LEU A 34 -13.20 -4.41 14.60
CA LEU A 34 -11.76 -4.61 14.60
C LEU A 34 -11.15 -3.78 13.47
N ASN A 35 -10.15 -2.96 13.81
CA ASN A 35 -9.30 -2.27 12.83
C ASN A 35 -7.88 -2.82 12.90
N VAL A 36 -7.29 -3.11 11.76
CA VAL A 36 -5.95 -3.73 11.66
C VAL A 36 -5.12 -2.97 10.64
N LEU A 37 -3.99 -2.42 11.07
CA LEU A 37 -2.94 -1.93 10.18
C LEU A 37 -2.23 -3.14 9.58
N ASN A 38 -2.07 -3.17 8.27
CA ASN A 38 -1.39 -4.22 7.52
C ASN A 38 -0.14 -3.66 6.87
N VAL A 39 0.92 -4.45 6.82
CA VAL A 39 2.12 -4.17 6.03
C VAL A 39 2.21 -5.19 4.90
N TYR A 40 2.02 -4.73 3.68
CA TYR A 40 2.06 -5.57 2.49
C TYR A 40 3.38 -5.39 1.75
N SER A 41 4.09 -6.48 1.51
CA SER A 41 5.30 -6.53 0.68
C SER A 41 4.93 -6.75 -0.77
N ASP A 42 5.31 -5.81 -1.64
CA ASP A 42 5.07 -5.98 -3.07
C ASP A 42 5.97 -7.06 -3.68
N LYS A 43 7.20 -7.21 -3.21
CA LYS A 43 8.13 -8.25 -3.67
C LYS A 43 7.66 -9.64 -3.29
N LEU A 44 7.29 -9.84 -2.02
CA LEU A 44 6.82 -11.14 -1.52
C LEU A 44 5.36 -11.42 -1.86
N GLN A 45 4.59 -10.41 -2.30
CA GLN A 45 3.15 -10.51 -2.58
C GLN A 45 2.35 -11.06 -1.40
N MET A 46 2.72 -10.64 -0.18
CA MET A 46 2.10 -11.08 1.06
C MET A 46 2.05 -9.98 2.12
N CYS A 47 1.15 -10.13 3.08
CA CYS A 47 1.16 -9.34 4.31
C CYS A 47 2.26 -9.90 5.23
N ILE A 48 3.27 -9.07 5.55
CA ILE A 48 4.44 -9.49 6.34
C ILE A 48 4.32 -9.11 7.81
N ASP A 49 3.51 -8.11 8.14
CA ASP A 49 3.23 -7.71 9.52
C ASP A 49 1.82 -7.14 9.62
N GLN A 50 1.24 -7.18 10.82
CA GLN A 50 -0.03 -6.53 11.10
C GLN A 50 -0.09 -6.10 12.56
N GLU A 51 -0.81 -5.00 12.83
CA GLU A 51 -1.03 -4.47 14.17
C GLU A 51 -2.51 -4.21 14.42
N MET A 52 -3.01 -4.61 15.59
CA MET A 52 -4.37 -4.29 16.01
C MET A 52 -4.42 -2.84 16.48
N ILE A 53 -5.29 -2.05 15.85
CA ILE A 53 -5.51 -0.67 16.25
C ILE A 53 -6.55 -0.68 17.37
N GLU A 54 -6.12 -0.38 18.58
CA GLU A 54 -7.00 -0.28 19.75
C GLU A 54 -7.85 0.99 19.70
N GLU A 55 -8.90 1.06 20.51
CA GLU A 55 -9.86 2.18 20.50
C GLU A 55 -9.25 3.54 20.85
N LYS A 56 -8.14 3.54 21.58
CA LYS A 56 -7.41 4.75 21.99
C LYS A 56 -6.26 5.12 21.08
N THR A 57 -5.95 4.25 20.09
CA THR A 57 -4.90 4.44 19.09
C THR A 57 -5.53 4.62 17.71
N ASN A 58 -4.73 5.06 16.75
CA ASN A 58 -5.10 5.14 15.35
C ASN A 58 -3.93 4.63 14.49
N GLU A 59 -4.13 4.55 13.19
CA GLU A 59 -3.09 4.11 12.27
C GLU A 59 -1.81 4.95 12.38
N ILE A 60 -1.96 6.26 12.60
CA ILE A 60 -0.84 7.20 12.73
C ILE A 60 0.13 6.76 13.84
N THR A 61 -0.41 6.37 14.99
CA THR A 61 0.42 5.96 16.14
C THR A 61 0.89 4.52 16.07
N ALA A 62 0.20 3.67 15.30
CA ALA A 62 0.58 2.27 15.11
C ALA A 62 1.77 2.10 14.14
N ILE A 63 1.91 2.97 13.14
CA ILE A 63 2.97 2.87 12.12
C ILE A 63 4.38 2.88 12.75
N PRO A 64 4.77 3.81 13.64
CA PRO A 64 6.10 3.79 14.24
C PRO A 64 6.39 2.50 15.03
N ASP A 65 5.40 1.92 15.70
CA ASP A 65 5.57 0.69 16.47
C ASP A 65 5.79 -0.53 15.56
N VAL A 66 5.09 -0.56 14.42
CA VAL A 66 5.31 -1.58 13.38
C VAL A 66 6.70 -1.41 12.76
N ILE A 67 7.10 -0.19 12.41
CA ILE A 67 8.42 0.11 11.82
C ILE A 67 9.57 -0.36 12.72
N LYS A 68 9.45 -0.28 14.05
CA LYS A 68 10.47 -0.75 14.98
C LYS A 68 10.86 -2.23 14.77
N ARG A 69 9.91 -3.06 14.31
CA ARG A 69 10.07 -4.50 14.11
C ARG A 69 10.64 -4.86 12.73
N LEU A 70 10.66 -3.91 11.79
CA LEU A 70 11.05 -4.14 10.42
C LEU A 70 12.51 -3.74 10.16
N ASP A 71 13.17 -4.43 9.23
CA ASP A 71 14.37 -3.96 8.56
C ASP A 71 13.95 -3.20 7.29
N LEU A 72 14.23 -1.91 7.25
CA LEU A 72 13.85 -1.04 6.14
C LEU A 72 15.01 -0.67 5.22
N THR A 73 16.18 -1.31 5.38
CA THR A 73 17.33 -1.04 4.53
C THR A 73 17.02 -1.28 3.05
N ASN A 74 17.11 -0.22 2.24
CA ASN A 74 16.75 -0.21 0.81
C ASN A 74 15.27 -0.57 0.55
N VAL A 75 14.37 -0.19 1.44
CA VAL A 75 12.93 -0.38 1.31
C VAL A 75 12.24 0.96 1.15
N ILE A 76 11.24 1.04 0.27
CA ILE A 76 10.36 2.20 0.14
C ILE A 76 9.06 1.92 0.89
N CYS A 77 8.73 2.76 1.86
CA CYS A 77 7.47 2.72 2.60
C CYS A 77 6.44 3.64 1.95
N THR A 78 5.21 3.17 1.83
CA THR A 78 4.08 3.91 1.27
C THR A 78 2.86 3.81 2.17
N TRP A 79 2.09 4.90 2.29
CA TRP A 79 0.82 4.94 3.03
C TRP A 79 -0.06 6.10 2.58
N ASP A 80 -1.28 6.09 3.06
CA ASP A 80 -2.28 7.11 2.81
C ASP A 80 -1.93 8.45 3.47
N ALA A 81 -2.48 9.52 2.90
CA ALA A 81 -2.24 10.89 3.37
C ALA A 81 -2.63 11.13 4.84
N LEU A 82 -3.59 10.39 5.40
CA LEU A 82 -3.92 10.46 6.82
C LEU A 82 -2.70 10.11 7.69
N ASN A 83 -1.95 9.11 7.25
CA ASN A 83 -0.78 8.56 7.93
C ASN A 83 0.51 9.33 7.61
N THR A 84 0.46 10.35 6.74
CA THR A 84 1.59 11.22 6.41
C THR A 84 1.82 12.20 7.55
N GLN A 85 2.68 11.79 8.48
CA GLN A 85 3.04 12.54 9.69
C GLN A 85 4.56 12.61 9.83
N LYS A 86 5.06 13.67 10.46
CA LYS A 86 6.50 13.91 10.66
C LYS A 86 7.17 12.75 11.41
N ASP A 87 6.52 12.22 12.43
CA ASP A 87 7.05 11.09 13.22
C ASP A 87 7.13 9.80 12.41
N ASN A 88 6.17 9.56 11.49
CA ASN A 88 6.16 8.38 10.65
C ASN A 88 7.30 8.40 9.63
N VAL A 89 7.52 9.53 8.95
CA VAL A 89 8.65 9.66 8.01
C VAL A 89 9.99 9.56 8.73
N LYS A 90 10.11 10.16 9.93
CA LYS A 90 11.29 10.04 10.78
C LYS A 90 11.55 8.59 11.22
N ALA A 91 10.51 7.84 11.57
CA ALA A 91 10.65 6.43 11.94
C ALA A 91 11.23 5.60 10.77
N VAL A 92 10.78 5.83 9.54
CA VAL A 92 11.30 5.16 8.34
C VAL A 92 12.77 5.50 8.11
N THR A 93 13.12 6.79 8.06
CA THR A 93 14.49 7.23 7.76
C THR A 93 15.48 6.80 8.82
N SER A 94 15.08 6.79 10.11
CA SER A 94 15.90 6.28 11.22
C SER A 94 16.25 4.79 11.12
N LYS A 95 15.50 4.02 10.32
CA LYS A 95 15.71 2.60 10.02
C LYS A 95 16.40 2.38 8.67
N GLY A 96 16.91 3.44 8.04
CA GLY A 96 17.58 3.36 6.73
C GLY A 96 16.66 3.07 5.56
N GLY A 97 15.35 3.29 5.73
CA GLY A 97 14.34 3.19 4.69
C GLY A 97 14.07 4.52 3.98
N ASP A 98 13.40 4.43 2.85
CA ASP A 98 12.86 5.55 2.11
C ASP A 98 11.33 5.57 2.17
N TYR A 99 10.74 6.73 1.86
CA TYR A 99 9.29 6.86 1.77
C TYR A 99 8.85 7.56 0.49
N CYS A 100 7.66 7.21 0.02
CA CYS A 100 6.92 7.91 -1.03
C CYS A 100 5.45 7.90 -0.63
N VAL A 101 4.94 9.02 -0.11
CA VAL A 101 3.66 9.07 0.61
C VAL A 101 2.77 10.19 0.12
N ALA A 102 1.46 9.95 0.15
CA ALA A 102 0.48 10.91 -0.32
C ALA A 102 0.37 12.11 0.63
N LEU A 103 0.14 13.29 0.06
CA LEU A 103 -0.07 14.55 0.77
C LEU A 103 -1.49 15.06 0.46
N LYS A 104 -2.24 15.47 1.49
CA LYS A 104 -3.59 16.02 1.36
C LYS A 104 -3.79 17.22 2.31
N ALA A 105 -4.98 17.80 2.26
CA ALA A 105 -5.36 19.00 3.02
C ALA A 105 -5.18 18.87 4.56
N ASN A 106 -5.08 17.66 5.12
CA ASN A 106 -4.77 17.44 6.54
C ASN A 106 -3.36 17.94 6.92
N GLN A 107 -2.49 18.23 5.93
CA GLN A 107 -1.16 18.81 6.14
C GLN A 107 -1.15 20.36 5.97
N GLY A 108 -2.33 20.98 5.94
CA GLY A 108 -2.50 22.43 6.00
C GLY A 108 -1.74 23.19 4.92
N ASN A 109 -0.88 24.14 5.33
CA ASN A 109 -0.15 25.01 4.41
C ASN A 109 0.80 24.21 3.50
N PHE A 110 1.46 23.19 4.02
CA PHE A 110 2.38 22.40 3.20
C PHE A 110 1.69 21.77 1.99
N TYR A 111 0.47 21.27 2.15
CA TYR A 111 -0.31 20.76 1.02
C TYR A 111 -0.61 21.85 0.01
N LYS A 112 -1.03 23.04 0.46
CA LYS A 112 -1.30 24.17 -0.43
C LYS A 112 -0.05 24.63 -1.17
N ASP A 113 1.06 24.77 -0.47
CA ASP A 113 2.33 25.20 -1.06
C ASP A 113 2.80 24.23 -2.14
N VAL A 114 2.68 22.91 -1.90
CA VAL A 114 2.97 21.88 -2.92
C VAL A 114 1.98 21.94 -4.07
N GLN A 115 0.70 22.18 -3.81
CA GLN A 115 -0.32 22.33 -4.83
C GLN A 115 -0.05 23.55 -5.72
N ASP A 116 0.28 24.68 -5.13
CA ASP A 116 0.59 25.92 -5.84
C ASP A 116 1.91 25.82 -6.64
N TYR A 117 2.86 25.02 -6.14
CA TYR A 117 4.11 24.75 -6.86
C TYR A 117 3.90 24.04 -8.20
N PHE A 118 2.93 23.12 -8.30
CA PHE A 118 2.59 22.40 -9.54
C PHE A 118 1.56 23.15 -10.38
N ASP A 119 1.83 24.44 -10.68
CA ASP A 119 1.08 25.23 -11.66
C ASP A 119 1.36 24.77 -13.10
N GLU A 120 0.62 25.31 -14.07
CA GLU A 120 0.73 24.91 -15.48
C GLU A 120 2.12 25.19 -16.06
N ASP A 121 2.73 26.33 -15.74
CA ASP A 121 4.06 26.69 -16.24
C ASP A 121 5.13 25.74 -15.68
N ARG A 122 5.02 25.42 -14.40
CA ARG A 122 5.94 24.47 -13.74
C ARG A 122 5.81 23.06 -14.32
N LEU A 123 4.61 22.61 -14.63
CA LEU A 123 4.40 21.30 -15.26
C LEU A 123 5.09 21.24 -16.63
N LEU A 124 5.00 22.28 -17.46
CA LEU A 124 5.69 22.36 -18.75
C LEU A 124 7.23 22.31 -18.59
N ILE A 125 7.77 23.00 -17.57
CA ILE A 125 9.20 22.97 -17.25
C ILE A 125 9.65 21.55 -16.88
N ILE A 126 8.87 20.84 -16.06
CA ILE A 126 9.18 19.46 -15.65
C ILE A 126 9.05 18.50 -16.84
N GLU A 127 8.04 18.65 -17.69
CA GLU A 127 7.87 17.86 -18.92
C GLU A 127 9.05 18.02 -19.89
N SER A 128 9.66 19.22 -19.93
CA SER A 128 10.87 19.45 -20.72
C SER A 128 12.13 18.78 -20.16
N GLY A 129 12.07 18.23 -18.92
CA GLY A 129 13.19 17.60 -18.22
C GLY A 129 14.15 18.60 -17.55
N TYR A 130 13.83 19.91 -17.52
CA TYR A 130 14.75 20.92 -17.01
C TYR A 130 14.85 20.97 -15.48
N GLU A 131 13.71 20.87 -14.76
CA GLU A 131 13.67 20.95 -13.29
C GLU A 131 13.06 19.74 -12.62
N GLY A 132 12.95 18.63 -13.33
CA GLY A 132 12.34 17.42 -12.82
C GLY A 132 12.25 16.34 -13.87
N ALA A 133 11.41 15.34 -13.60
CA ALA A 133 11.16 14.22 -14.50
C ALA A 133 9.66 13.97 -14.66
N TYR A 134 9.28 13.56 -15.84
CA TYR A 134 7.91 13.28 -16.28
C TYR A 134 7.80 11.88 -16.86
N GLN A 135 6.69 11.21 -16.57
CA GLN A 135 6.33 9.93 -17.16
C GLN A 135 4.83 9.85 -17.41
N LEU A 136 4.46 9.34 -18.57
CA LEU A 136 3.06 9.08 -18.93
C LEU A 136 2.84 7.59 -19.12
N THR A 137 1.75 7.07 -18.54
CA THR A 137 1.29 5.70 -18.78
C THR A 137 -0.20 5.70 -19.12
N ARG A 138 -0.61 4.76 -19.98
CA ARG A 138 -2.01 4.60 -20.36
C ARG A 138 -2.45 3.16 -20.15
N GLU A 139 -3.65 2.98 -19.63
CA GLU A 139 -4.28 1.69 -19.41
C GLU A 139 -5.68 1.68 -20.00
N LYS A 140 -6.05 0.58 -20.65
CA LYS A 140 -7.42 0.35 -21.09
C LYS A 140 -8.12 -0.52 -20.06
N ASN A 141 -9.21 -0.04 -19.50
CA ASN A 141 -10.02 -0.76 -18.54
C ASN A 141 -11.48 -0.78 -19.01
N HIS A 142 -11.93 -1.93 -19.54
CA HIS A 142 -13.27 -2.12 -20.11
C HIS A 142 -13.65 -0.98 -21.09
N GLU A 143 -14.52 -0.07 -20.69
CA GLU A 143 -15.06 1.03 -21.50
C GLU A 143 -14.37 2.38 -21.26
N ALA A 144 -13.21 2.38 -20.59
CA ALA A 144 -12.48 3.60 -20.30
C ALA A 144 -11.00 3.50 -20.64
N VAL A 145 -10.41 4.63 -21.02
CA VAL A 145 -8.95 4.80 -21.10
C VAL A 145 -8.53 5.61 -19.89
N ILE A 146 -7.58 5.07 -19.12
CA ILE A 146 -7.03 5.73 -17.94
C ILE A 146 -5.62 6.18 -18.27
N THR A 147 -5.38 7.49 -18.18
CA THR A 147 -4.06 8.10 -18.36
C THR A 147 -3.53 8.53 -17.00
N TYR A 148 -2.28 8.17 -16.70
CA TYR A 148 -1.55 8.65 -15.54
C TYR A 148 -0.36 9.46 -16.01
N GLU A 149 -0.24 10.67 -15.51
CA GLU A 149 0.86 11.58 -15.74
C GLU A 149 1.56 11.78 -14.38
N TYR A 150 2.83 11.42 -14.31
CA TYR A 150 3.66 11.50 -13.11
C TYR A 150 4.66 12.62 -13.28
N TYR A 151 4.76 13.48 -12.29
CA TYR A 151 5.71 14.58 -12.22
C TYR A 151 6.49 14.46 -10.91
N GLN A 152 7.81 14.57 -10.97
CA GLN A 152 8.68 14.55 -9.80
C GLN A 152 9.75 15.65 -9.92
N THR A 153 10.05 16.33 -8.81
CA THR A 153 11.13 17.32 -8.73
C THR A 153 11.83 17.29 -7.39
N GLU A 154 13.13 17.61 -7.38
CA GLU A 154 13.95 17.81 -6.18
C GLU A 154 13.99 19.28 -5.74
N LYS A 155 13.28 20.18 -6.40
CA LYS A 155 13.21 21.60 -6.04
C LYS A 155 12.30 21.78 -4.82
N VAL A 156 12.80 21.45 -3.64
CA VAL A 156 12.04 21.48 -2.36
C VAL A 156 12.55 22.56 -1.40
N ASN A 157 13.69 23.23 -1.70
CA ASN A 157 14.35 24.21 -0.82
C ASN A 157 13.54 25.50 -0.59
N TRP A 158 12.49 25.71 -1.36
CA TRP A 158 11.56 26.82 -1.18
C TRP A 158 10.64 26.66 0.03
N TYR A 159 10.46 25.43 0.54
CA TYR A 159 9.60 25.16 1.67
C TYR A 159 10.33 25.47 2.99
N PRO A 160 9.86 26.45 3.81
CA PRO A 160 10.58 26.91 4.99
C PRO A 160 10.78 25.82 6.04
N ASP A 161 9.78 24.98 6.22
CA ASP A 161 9.74 23.93 7.26
C ASP A 161 10.24 22.57 6.76
N ILE A 162 11.03 22.53 5.67
CA ILE A 162 11.56 21.29 5.08
C ILE A 162 12.26 20.40 6.11
N LYS A 163 12.98 21.02 7.07
CA LYS A 163 13.73 20.30 8.12
C LYS A 163 12.83 19.50 9.08
N LEU A 164 11.54 19.83 9.13
CA LEU A 164 10.58 19.07 9.94
C LEU A 164 10.16 17.74 9.28
N TRP A 165 10.43 17.59 7.98
CA TRP A 165 10.16 16.38 7.22
C TRP A 165 11.47 15.64 6.96
N GLU A 166 11.84 14.78 7.92
CA GLU A 166 13.12 14.07 7.89
C GLU A 166 13.29 13.32 6.57
N GLY A 167 14.44 13.57 5.90
CA GLY A 167 14.77 12.92 4.63
C GLY A 167 14.03 13.43 3.40
N LEU A 168 13.18 14.46 3.47
CA LEU A 168 12.47 15.00 2.30
C LEU A 168 13.46 15.48 1.23
N LYS A 169 13.42 14.87 0.04
CA LYS A 169 14.28 15.19 -1.11
C LYS A 169 13.50 15.58 -2.35
N SER A 170 12.31 15.03 -2.53
CA SER A 170 11.49 15.32 -3.72
C SER A 170 10.00 15.44 -3.37
N ILE A 171 9.30 16.17 -4.23
CA ILE A 171 7.83 16.23 -4.26
C ILE A 171 7.35 15.78 -5.63
N GLY A 172 6.08 15.32 -5.69
CA GLY A 172 5.51 14.89 -6.95
C GLY A 172 4.02 15.10 -7.05
N LEU A 173 3.55 15.08 -8.29
CA LEU A 173 2.15 15.12 -8.67
C LEU A 173 1.83 13.90 -9.52
N VAL A 174 0.70 13.28 -9.26
CA VAL A 174 0.07 12.32 -10.19
C VAL A 174 -1.26 12.90 -10.66
N LYS A 175 -1.37 13.11 -11.96
CA LYS A 175 -2.60 13.50 -12.62
C LYS A 175 -3.21 12.25 -13.27
N LYS A 176 -4.39 11.87 -12.82
CA LYS A 176 -5.14 10.73 -13.35
C LYS A 176 -6.32 11.25 -14.16
N THR A 177 -6.36 10.89 -15.43
CA THR A 177 -7.47 11.21 -16.32
C THR A 177 -8.19 9.92 -16.74
N ILE A 178 -9.51 9.90 -16.62
CA ILE A 178 -10.37 8.78 -17.03
C ILE A 178 -11.27 9.28 -18.15
N ASP A 179 -11.02 8.78 -19.36
CA ASP A 179 -11.85 9.04 -20.54
C ASP A 179 -12.75 7.82 -20.75
N LYS A 180 -14.06 7.99 -20.50
CA LYS A 180 -15.08 6.94 -20.68
C LYS A 180 -15.62 6.92 -22.09
N SER A 181 -16.15 5.76 -22.53
CA SER A 181 -16.78 5.59 -23.84
C SER A 181 -18.03 6.46 -24.07
N ASP A 182 -18.69 6.91 -23.01
CA ASP A 182 -19.83 7.84 -23.04
C ASP A 182 -19.42 9.31 -23.25
N GLY A 183 -18.12 9.59 -23.44
CA GLY A 183 -17.57 10.95 -23.56
C GLY A 183 -17.30 11.66 -22.24
N THR A 184 -17.59 11.03 -21.11
CA THR A 184 -17.30 11.61 -19.78
C THR A 184 -15.80 11.58 -19.52
N ARG A 185 -15.24 12.74 -19.11
CA ARG A 185 -13.85 12.89 -18.68
C ARG A 185 -13.80 13.28 -17.20
N VAL A 186 -13.03 12.53 -16.43
CA VAL A 186 -12.79 12.80 -15.00
C VAL A 186 -11.31 12.96 -14.78
N GLU A 187 -10.92 14.03 -14.08
CA GLU A 187 -9.51 14.30 -13.72
C GLU A 187 -9.37 14.35 -12.21
N GLU A 188 -8.29 13.74 -11.70
CA GLU A 188 -7.91 13.73 -10.30
C GLU A 188 -6.43 14.05 -10.17
N LYS A 189 -6.07 14.98 -9.28
CA LYS A 189 -4.68 15.32 -8.93
C LYS A 189 -4.37 14.82 -7.53
N ARG A 190 -3.24 14.14 -7.38
CA ARG A 190 -2.72 13.66 -6.08
C ARG A 190 -1.28 14.09 -5.91
N TYR A 191 -0.97 14.66 -4.76
CA TYR A 191 0.35 15.17 -4.42
C TYR A 191 1.07 14.21 -3.49
N TYR A 192 2.39 14.18 -3.59
CA TYR A 192 3.25 13.26 -2.86
C TYR A 192 4.49 13.96 -2.35
N ILE A 193 5.01 13.47 -1.23
CA ILE A 193 6.33 13.81 -0.70
C ILE A 193 7.17 12.55 -0.63
N SER A 194 8.49 12.69 -0.81
CA SER A 194 9.35 11.52 -0.87
C SER A 194 10.78 11.83 -0.41
N SER A 195 11.43 10.83 0.19
CA SER A 195 12.87 10.82 0.44
C SER A 195 13.70 10.33 -0.75
N LEU A 196 13.03 9.87 -1.81
CA LEU A 196 13.70 9.42 -3.04
C LEU A 196 14.32 10.59 -3.79
N LEU A 197 15.50 10.37 -4.38
CA LEU A 197 16.08 11.24 -5.38
C LEU A 197 15.24 11.21 -6.66
N LEU A 198 15.57 12.08 -7.62
CA LEU A 198 14.87 12.17 -8.90
C LEU A 198 15.03 10.89 -9.71
N ASP A 199 14.04 10.03 -9.62
CA ASP A 199 13.85 8.85 -10.45
C ASP A 199 12.35 8.60 -10.65
N ILE A 200 11.83 9.08 -11.76
CA ILE A 200 10.40 9.01 -12.06
C ILE A 200 9.90 7.56 -12.18
N SER A 201 10.74 6.63 -12.56
CA SER A 201 10.38 5.21 -12.68
C SER A 201 10.19 4.58 -11.31
N VAL A 202 11.10 4.85 -10.37
CA VAL A 202 10.98 4.41 -8.97
C VAL A 202 9.80 5.08 -8.30
N PHE A 203 9.64 6.39 -8.47
CA PHE A 203 8.55 7.18 -7.90
C PHE A 203 7.18 6.67 -8.38
N SER A 204 6.97 6.55 -9.68
CA SER A 204 5.71 6.08 -10.27
C SER A 204 5.38 4.64 -9.85
N ASN A 205 6.41 3.78 -9.79
CA ASN A 205 6.27 2.40 -9.35
C ASN A 205 5.85 2.30 -7.88
N ALA A 206 6.46 3.09 -6.98
CA ALA A 206 6.10 3.13 -5.56
C ALA A 206 4.63 3.51 -5.37
N ILE A 207 4.15 4.54 -6.07
CA ILE A 207 2.76 4.99 -6.01
C ILE A 207 1.81 3.92 -6.54
N ARG A 208 2.12 3.30 -7.68
CA ARG A 208 1.26 2.26 -8.26
C ARG A 208 1.18 1.01 -7.39
N LYS A 209 2.28 0.61 -6.80
CA LYS A 209 2.37 -0.57 -5.96
C LYS A 209 1.71 -0.39 -4.59
N HIS A 210 1.58 0.85 -4.11
CA HIS A 210 0.78 1.12 -2.91
C HIS A 210 -0.64 0.53 -3.02
N TRP A 211 -1.28 0.64 -4.20
CA TRP A 211 -2.62 0.10 -4.42
C TRP A 211 -2.71 -1.44 -4.38
N ASN A 212 -1.58 -2.14 -4.35
CA ASN A 212 -1.57 -3.58 -4.24
C ASN A 212 -2.08 -4.08 -2.89
N VAL A 213 -1.91 -3.32 -1.81
CA VAL A 213 -2.46 -3.66 -0.50
C VAL A 213 -3.99 -3.72 -0.56
N GLU A 214 -4.63 -2.76 -1.22
CA GLU A 214 -6.08 -2.79 -1.41
C GLU A 214 -6.51 -3.92 -2.38
N ASN A 215 -5.91 -3.97 -3.57
CA ASN A 215 -6.35 -4.85 -4.65
C ASN A 215 -5.98 -6.32 -4.44
N LYS A 216 -4.80 -6.59 -3.88
CA LYS A 216 -4.28 -7.97 -3.73
C LYS A 216 -4.48 -8.53 -2.33
N LEU A 217 -4.57 -7.68 -1.29
CA LEU A 217 -4.80 -8.13 0.07
C LEU A 217 -6.25 -7.87 0.50
N HIS A 218 -6.67 -6.61 0.67
CA HIS A 218 -7.96 -6.28 1.27
C HIS A 218 -9.14 -6.81 0.46
N TRP A 219 -9.15 -6.57 -0.85
CA TRP A 219 -10.19 -7.11 -1.72
C TRP A 219 -10.26 -8.64 -1.68
N GLN A 220 -9.12 -9.33 -1.65
CA GLN A 220 -9.11 -10.80 -1.54
C GLN A 220 -9.59 -11.29 -0.18
N MET A 221 -9.27 -10.58 0.90
CA MET A 221 -9.79 -10.91 2.22
C MET A 221 -11.32 -10.82 2.26
N ASP A 222 -11.91 -9.82 1.60
CA ASP A 222 -13.37 -9.65 1.57
C ASP A 222 -14.03 -10.58 0.57
N PHE A 223 -13.52 -10.66 -0.65
CA PHE A 223 -14.14 -11.45 -1.70
C PHE A 223 -13.94 -12.96 -1.48
N THR A 224 -12.70 -13.37 -1.18
CA THR A 224 -12.32 -14.79 -1.08
C THR A 224 -12.61 -15.37 0.30
N PHE A 225 -12.28 -14.66 1.38
CA PHE A 225 -12.40 -15.14 2.75
C PHE A 225 -13.59 -14.57 3.51
N LYS A 226 -14.39 -13.71 2.89
CA LYS A 226 -15.59 -13.10 3.49
C LYS A 226 -15.30 -12.48 4.84
N SER A 227 -14.24 -11.65 4.90
CA SER A 227 -13.81 -11.07 6.18
C SER A 227 -14.83 -10.08 6.73
N ASP A 228 -15.44 -9.26 5.88
CA ASP A 228 -16.49 -8.31 6.29
C ASP A 228 -17.79 -9.00 6.75
N ASP A 229 -18.03 -10.24 6.33
CA ASP A 229 -19.19 -11.04 6.76
C ASP A 229 -18.93 -11.77 8.08
N ASN A 230 -17.71 -11.70 8.64
CA ASN A 230 -17.35 -12.42 9.86
C ASN A 230 -17.89 -11.71 11.10
N THR A 231 -18.76 -12.37 11.84
CA THR A 231 -19.44 -11.84 13.03
C THR A 231 -18.74 -12.15 14.36
N THR A 232 -17.48 -12.60 14.32
CA THR A 232 -16.70 -12.88 15.53
C THR A 232 -16.47 -11.61 16.33
N MET A 233 -17.01 -11.57 17.54
CA MET A 233 -16.96 -10.39 18.43
C MET A 233 -15.66 -10.30 19.24
N ASN A 234 -14.99 -11.42 19.50
CA ASN A 234 -13.72 -11.42 20.20
C ASN A 234 -12.61 -10.91 19.27
N LYS A 235 -12.16 -9.67 19.50
CA LYS A 235 -11.17 -8.98 18.67
C LYS A 235 -9.85 -9.74 18.55
N LYS A 236 -9.36 -10.35 19.64
CA LYS A 236 -8.12 -11.16 19.63
C LYS A 236 -8.27 -12.41 18.78
N ALA A 237 -9.40 -13.11 18.93
CA ALA A 237 -9.69 -14.30 18.12
C ALA A 237 -9.81 -13.94 16.64
N LEU A 238 -10.50 -12.85 16.31
CA LEU A 238 -10.62 -12.37 14.93
C LEU A 238 -9.28 -11.94 14.36
N PHE A 239 -8.46 -11.20 15.12
CA PHE A 239 -7.12 -10.80 14.73
C PHE A 239 -6.24 -12.01 14.39
N ASN A 240 -6.25 -13.05 15.25
CA ASN A 240 -5.51 -14.29 14.97
C ASN A 240 -6.05 -15.01 13.73
N LEU A 241 -7.37 -15.03 13.54
CA LEU A 241 -7.99 -15.60 12.35
C LEU A 241 -7.56 -14.85 11.08
N GLN A 242 -7.37 -13.52 11.14
CA GLN A 242 -6.87 -12.72 10.03
C GLN A 242 -5.44 -13.13 9.65
N ILE A 243 -4.55 -13.43 10.62
CA ILE A 243 -3.20 -13.94 10.33
C ILE A 243 -3.29 -15.24 9.53
N ILE A 244 -4.10 -16.20 10.00
CA ILE A 244 -4.28 -17.49 9.33
C ILE A 244 -4.83 -17.30 7.91
N LYS A 245 -5.86 -16.46 7.73
CA LYS A 245 -6.45 -16.19 6.41
C LYS A 245 -5.43 -15.58 5.44
N LYS A 246 -4.61 -14.61 5.90
CA LYS A 246 -3.56 -13.97 5.08
C LYS A 246 -2.47 -14.97 4.70
N PHE A 247 -2.07 -15.83 5.62
CA PHE A 247 -1.14 -16.92 5.33
C PHE A 247 -1.72 -17.89 4.29
N CYS A 248 -2.97 -18.31 4.46
CA CYS A 248 -3.66 -19.13 3.47
C CYS A 248 -3.76 -18.41 2.09
N LEU A 249 -4.01 -17.09 2.07
CA LEU A 249 -4.04 -16.32 0.83
C LEU A 249 -2.70 -16.37 0.11
N THR A 250 -1.59 -16.24 0.84
CA THR A 250 -0.24 -16.33 0.28
C THR A 250 -0.02 -17.69 -0.39
N ILE A 251 -0.32 -18.78 0.31
CA ILE A 251 -0.24 -20.15 -0.25
C ILE A 251 -1.11 -20.29 -1.50
N LEU A 252 -2.36 -19.84 -1.43
CA LEU A 252 -3.29 -19.94 -2.56
C LEU A 252 -2.84 -19.12 -3.76
N ASN A 253 -2.17 -17.98 -3.57
CA ASN A 253 -1.61 -17.18 -4.65
C ASN A 253 -0.47 -17.92 -5.35
N GLU A 254 0.38 -18.65 -4.63
CA GLU A 254 1.43 -19.48 -5.25
C GLU A 254 0.82 -20.66 -6.03
N VAL A 255 -0.15 -21.35 -5.45
CA VAL A 255 -0.89 -22.42 -6.16
C VAL A 255 -1.58 -21.87 -7.42
N LYS A 256 -2.09 -20.64 -7.36
CA LYS A 256 -2.71 -19.97 -8.52
C LYS A 256 -1.72 -19.76 -9.64
N LYS A 257 -0.49 -19.33 -9.34
CA LYS A 257 0.57 -19.14 -10.34
C LYS A 257 0.89 -20.45 -11.05
N GLU A 258 1.09 -21.53 -10.28
CA GLU A 258 1.47 -22.84 -10.81
C GLU A 258 0.31 -23.52 -11.58
N LYS A 259 -0.89 -23.51 -11.03
CA LYS A 259 -2.05 -24.20 -11.63
C LYS A 259 -2.78 -23.38 -12.71
N ASN A 260 -2.45 -22.11 -12.88
CA ASN A 260 -3.14 -21.16 -13.76
C ASN A 260 -4.68 -21.18 -13.59
N LYS A 261 -5.15 -21.27 -12.35
CA LYS A 261 -6.57 -21.32 -11.99
C LYS A 261 -6.96 -20.13 -11.11
N SER A 262 -8.23 -19.72 -11.14
CA SER A 262 -8.72 -18.70 -10.20
C SER A 262 -8.74 -19.22 -8.74
N LEU A 263 -8.56 -18.32 -7.76
CA LEU A 263 -8.63 -18.67 -6.32
C LEU A 263 -9.94 -19.38 -5.95
N LYS A 264 -11.06 -18.93 -6.53
CA LYS A 264 -12.37 -19.56 -6.34
C LYS A 264 -12.38 -21.03 -6.80
N ARG A 265 -11.73 -21.33 -7.92
CA ARG A 265 -11.63 -22.70 -8.46
C ARG A 265 -10.73 -23.55 -7.58
N ILE A 266 -9.56 -23.06 -7.20
CA ILE A 266 -8.60 -23.76 -6.33
C ILE A 266 -9.29 -24.14 -5.00
N ARG A 267 -10.00 -23.21 -4.35
CA ARG A 267 -10.73 -23.49 -3.12
C ARG A 267 -11.80 -24.56 -3.28
N LYS A 268 -12.51 -24.57 -4.42
CA LYS A 268 -13.47 -25.64 -4.74
C LYS A 268 -12.80 -26.99 -4.94
N ASP A 269 -11.66 -27.02 -5.61
CA ASP A 269 -10.91 -28.25 -5.84
C ASP A 269 -10.39 -28.81 -4.49
N ILE A 270 -9.84 -27.96 -3.60
CA ILE A 270 -9.45 -28.35 -2.24
C ILE A 270 -10.66 -28.90 -1.45
N ALA A 271 -11.80 -28.24 -1.47
CA ALA A 271 -12.98 -28.68 -0.74
C ALA A 271 -13.56 -30.03 -1.24
N ARG A 272 -13.32 -30.35 -2.52
CA ARG A 272 -13.77 -31.62 -3.12
C ARG A 272 -12.84 -32.81 -2.81
N ASN A 273 -11.56 -32.56 -2.68
CA ASN A 273 -10.55 -33.57 -2.45
C ASN A 273 -9.42 -33.04 -1.59
N VAL A 274 -9.69 -32.89 -0.29
CA VAL A 274 -8.78 -32.26 0.67
C VAL A 274 -7.42 -32.96 0.71
N GLU A 275 -7.40 -34.28 0.80
CA GLU A 275 -6.18 -35.07 0.95
C GLU A 275 -5.26 -34.90 -0.27
N LYS A 276 -5.77 -35.13 -1.48
CA LYS A 276 -4.99 -34.99 -2.72
C LYS A 276 -4.45 -33.59 -2.89
N GLU A 277 -5.32 -32.56 -2.79
CA GLU A 277 -4.94 -31.17 -3.01
C GLU A 277 -3.96 -30.68 -1.94
N THR A 278 -4.09 -31.14 -0.70
CA THR A 278 -3.14 -30.81 0.37
C THR A 278 -1.75 -31.38 0.08
N ILE A 279 -1.67 -32.64 -0.35
CA ILE A 279 -0.39 -33.26 -0.74
C ILE A 279 0.27 -32.48 -1.89
N GLU A 280 -0.52 -32.11 -2.91
CA GLU A 280 -0.01 -31.30 -4.03
C GLU A 280 0.50 -29.92 -3.58
N ILE A 281 -0.23 -29.23 -2.71
CA ILE A 281 0.20 -27.94 -2.15
C ILE A 281 1.50 -28.10 -1.37
N PHE A 282 1.64 -29.10 -0.53
CA PHE A 282 2.91 -29.33 0.19
C PHE A 282 4.08 -29.66 -0.74
N LYS A 283 3.85 -30.37 -1.84
CA LYS A 283 4.88 -30.62 -2.85
C LYS A 283 5.33 -29.31 -3.51
N LEU A 284 4.40 -28.42 -3.86
CA LEU A 284 4.71 -27.10 -4.41
C LEU A 284 5.50 -26.26 -3.42
N LEU A 285 5.08 -26.21 -2.15
CA LEU A 285 5.76 -25.45 -1.10
C LEU A 285 7.19 -25.96 -0.78
N ARG A 286 7.47 -27.26 -0.95
CA ARG A 286 8.83 -27.81 -0.81
C ARG A 286 9.80 -27.29 -1.86
N ASN A 287 9.32 -26.98 -3.04
CA ASN A 287 10.10 -26.44 -4.14
C ASN A 287 10.21 -24.90 -4.07
N PHE A 288 9.62 -24.30 -3.02
CA PHE A 288 9.69 -22.86 -2.80
C PHE A 288 11.14 -22.49 -2.47
N ASP A 289 11.71 -21.61 -3.27
CA ASP A 289 13.07 -21.12 -3.03
C ASP A 289 13.09 -20.24 -1.78
N THR A 290 13.50 -20.85 -0.66
CA THR A 290 13.69 -20.14 0.61
C THR A 290 14.85 -19.15 0.56
N SER A 291 15.63 -19.11 -0.52
CA SER A 291 16.74 -18.15 -0.70
C SER A 291 16.24 -16.70 -0.73
N ILE A 292 14.97 -16.48 -1.05
CA ILE A 292 14.34 -15.16 -1.01
C ILE A 292 14.24 -14.66 0.46
N ILE A 293 14.00 -15.55 1.41
CA ILE A 293 13.88 -15.22 2.84
C ILE A 293 15.26 -15.16 3.52
N SER A 294 16.21 -16.00 3.10
CA SER A 294 17.53 -16.07 3.72
C SER A 294 18.49 -14.94 3.31
N LYS A 295 18.22 -14.22 2.23
CA LYS A 295 18.99 -13.04 1.81
C LYS A 295 18.59 -11.75 2.54
N SER A 296 17.65 -11.81 3.49
CA SER A 296 17.20 -10.70 4.33
C SER A 296 17.77 -10.76 5.76
N ARG A 297 18.79 -11.57 6.01
CA ARG A 297 19.57 -11.56 7.25
C ARG A 297 20.92 -10.92 7.05
#